data_9521e32c1996c968d70e08fa2c971f35
#
_entry.id   9521e32c1996c968d70e08fa2c971f35
#
_cell.length_a   1.000
_cell.length_b   1.000
_cell.length_c   1.000
_cell.angle_alpha   90.00
_cell.angle_beta   90.00
_cell.angle_gamma   90.00
#
_symmetry.space_group_name_H-M   'P 1'
#
loop_
_entity.id
_entity.type
_entity.pdbx_description
1 polymer ?
#
loop_
_entity_poly.entity_id
_entity_poly.type
_entity_poly.pdbx_seq_one_letter_code
_entity_poly.pdbx_strand_id
1 'polypeptide(L)'
;MGKYNSDIEKPEDPVRTGYRFAGWYEDEELTTPYTIPAKMPNKERMVYAKWEAEDVGYQVVEYLEGTNGVYEAQDPISYSGLTDTEVTPKPAEHEGYETPKEKTETVRADGTTVVKYYYPRKEYHLTFLMEENGETVASDDYRYGTFLTAPAVYRPGYEFQGWSPEVPESVPAGDMTYTATWKASDGIPYAVRYYVEEPEEGGYTLSEIKTMTGTTGETVTAPEGDYSSVIYHRKGELAS
;
A
#
# COMPACT_ATOMS: atom_id res chain seq x y z
N MET A 1 -36.90 39.37 47.38
CA MET A 1 -36.75 38.63 48.68
C MET A 1 -38.06 37.96 49.03
N GLY A 2 -38.10 36.65 49.16
CA GLY A 2 -39.29 35.93 49.66
C GLY A 2 -39.53 36.20 51.16
N LYS A 3 -40.78 36.15 51.58
CA LYS A 3 -41.06 36.31 52.99
C LYS A 3 -40.77 35.01 53.74
N TYR A 4 -40.19 35.09 54.94
CA TYR A 4 -40.00 33.94 55.81
C TYR A 4 -41.29 33.07 55.89
N ASN A 5 -41.13 31.73 55.79
CA ASN A 5 -42.16 30.72 55.81
C ASN A 5 -43.19 30.76 54.64
N SER A 6 -42.92 31.54 53.57
CA SER A 6 -43.67 31.41 52.32
C SER A 6 -43.24 30.11 51.53
N ASP A 7 -44.12 29.63 50.66
CA ASP A 7 -43.84 28.49 49.83
C ASP A 7 -42.66 28.81 48.86
N ILE A 8 -41.80 27.84 48.66
CA ILE A 8 -40.72 27.87 47.60
C ILE A 8 -41.20 27.05 46.44
N GLU A 9 -41.27 27.68 45.27
CA GLU A 9 -41.35 26.97 44.00
C GLU A 9 -39.96 26.41 43.70
N LYS A 10 -39.87 25.05 43.52
CA LYS A 10 -38.60 24.40 43.17
C LYS A 10 -38.16 24.93 41.83
N PRO A 11 -36.93 25.51 41.71
CA PRO A 11 -36.41 25.91 40.41
C PRO A 11 -36.20 24.68 39.51
N GLU A 12 -36.25 24.89 38.21
CA GLU A 12 -35.84 23.86 37.25
C GLU A 12 -34.40 23.41 37.50
N ASP A 13 -34.13 22.13 37.26
CA ASP A 13 -32.79 21.60 37.41
C ASP A 13 -31.87 22.26 36.38
N PRO A 14 -30.66 22.68 36.73
CA PRO A 14 -29.73 23.34 35.82
C PRO A 14 -29.27 22.35 34.76
N VAL A 15 -28.91 22.87 33.55
CA VAL A 15 -28.42 22.09 32.43
C VAL A 15 -26.98 22.43 32.18
N ARG A 16 -26.15 21.41 31.96
CA ARG A 16 -24.75 21.52 31.53
C ARG A 16 -24.48 20.50 30.46
N THR A 17 -24.06 20.95 29.26
CA THR A 17 -23.77 20.07 28.11
C THR A 17 -22.77 19.01 28.52
N GLY A 18 -23.05 17.74 28.20
CA GLY A 18 -22.18 16.58 28.45
C GLY A 18 -22.20 16.12 29.92
N TYR A 19 -23.11 16.69 30.77
CA TYR A 19 -23.21 16.33 32.17
C TYR A 19 -24.66 16.18 32.60
N ARG A 20 -24.91 15.23 33.45
CA ARG A 20 -26.16 15.06 34.16
C ARG A 20 -26.10 15.77 35.50
N PHE A 21 -27.14 16.51 35.80
CA PHE A 21 -27.28 17.11 37.13
C PHE A 21 -27.56 16.03 38.17
N ALA A 22 -26.72 15.94 39.22
CA ALA A 22 -26.79 14.92 40.27
C ALA A 22 -27.31 15.45 41.60
N GLY A 23 -27.76 16.71 41.63
CA GLY A 23 -28.37 17.31 42.80
C GLY A 23 -27.62 18.52 43.38
N TRP A 24 -28.23 19.11 44.41
CA TRP A 24 -27.64 20.20 45.17
C TRP A 24 -26.93 19.70 46.42
N TYR A 25 -25.84 20.37 46.83
CA TYR A 25 -25.03 20.05 48.01
C TYR A 25 -24.81 21.30 48.86
N GLU A 26 -24.62 21.10 50.21
CA GLU A 26 -24.38 22.19 51.15
C GLU A 26 -22.93 22.67 51.18
N ASP A 27 -22.01 21.86 50.69
CA ASP A 27 -20.57 22.08 50.76
C ASP A 27 -19.94 21.98 49.35
N GLU A 28 -18.81 22.67 49.14
CA GLU A 28 -18.08 22.73 47.91
C GLU A 28 -17.43 21.37 47.56
N GLU A 29 -17.15 20.53 48.57
CA GLU A 29 -16.61 19.19 48.43
C GLU A 29 -17.68 18.18 47.95
N LEU A 30 -18.95 18.62 47.83
CA LEU A 30 -20.09 17.83 47.34
C LEU A 30 -20.32 16.54 48.15
N THR A 31 -20.15 16.63 49.48
CA THR A 31 -20.28 15.49 50.40
C THR A 31 -21.65 15.42 51.07
N THR A 32 -22.30 16.57 51.33
CA THR A 32 -23.56 16.68 52.04
C THR A 32 -24.69 17.08 51.09
N PRO A 33 -25.61 16.16 50.69
CA PRO A 33 -26.72 16.47 49.80
C PRO A 33 -27.66 17.52 50.44
N TYR A 34 -28.09 18.49 49.64
CA TYR A 34 -29.05 19.50 50.01
C TYR A 34 -30.40 19.27 49.35
N THR A 35 -31.45 19.22 50.16
CA THR A 35 -32.83 19.20 49.69
C THR A 35 -33.44 20.56 49.80
N ILE A 36 -33.96 21.13 48.71
CA ILE A 36 -34.64 22.42 48.69
C ILE A 36 -35.87 22.29 49.58
N PRO A 37 -35.99 23.12 50.69
CA PRO A 37 -37.14 23.04 51.61
C PRO A 37 -38.39 23.59 50.94
N ALA A 38 -39.53 23.06 51.30
CA ALA A 38 -40.83 23.54 50.80
C ALA A 38 -41.16 24.98 51.25
N LYS A 39 -40.55 25.45 52.33
CA LYS A 39 -40.78 26.77 52.92
C LYS A 39 -39.51 27.59 53.03
N MET A 40 -39.62 28.90 52.83
CA MET A 40 -38.50 29.83 52.84
C MET A 40 -37.84 29.85 54.24
N PRO A 41 -36.53 29.48 54.33
CA PRO A 41 -35.76 29.50 55.57
C PRO A 41 -35.47 30.96 56.00
N ASN A 42 -35.09 31.11 57.25
CA ASN A 42 -34.72 32.41 57.82
C ASN A 42 -33.28 32.82 57.62
N LYS A 43 -32.53 32.05 56.85
CA LYS A 43 -31.09 32.26 56.55
C LYS A 43 -30.80 32.06 55.07
N GLU A 44 -29.89 32.84 54.56
CA GLU A 44 -29.29 32.56 53.24
C GLU A 44 -28.54 31.22 53.26
N ARG A 45 -28.59 30.50 52.12
CA ARG A 45 -27.89 29.28 51.91
C ARG A 45 -27.15 29.38 50.58
N MET A 46 -25.87 29.03 50.59
CA MET A 46 -25.10 28.70 49.37
C MET A 46 -25.25 27.23 49.14
N VAL A 47 -25.52 26.85 47.91
CA VAL A 47 -25.64 25.45 47.50
C VAL A 47 -24.85 25.24 46.20
N TYR A 48 -24.26 24.09 46.09
CA TYR A 48 -23.38 23.72 44.99
C TYR A 48 -24.03 22.62 44.14
N ALA A 49 -24.00 22.81 42.80
CA ALA A 49 -24.53 21.84 41.88
C ALA A 49 -23.50 20.72 41.63
N LYS A 50 -23.89 19.48 41.84
CA LYS A 50 -23.09 18.31 41.47
C LYS A 50 -23.43 17.88 40.06
N TRP A 51 -22.38 17.62 39.29
CA TRP A 51 -22.45 17.16 37.92
C TRP A 51 -21.79 15.79 37.77
N GLU A 52 -22.42 14.90 37.05
CA GLU A 52 -21.86 13.62 36.62
C GLU A 52 -21.66 13.67 35.13
N ALA A 53 -20.43 13.32 34.66
CA ALA A 53 -20.15 13.27 33.26
C ALA A 53 -21.01 12.20 32.56
N GLU A 54 -21.46 12.51 31.36
CA GLU A 54 -22.24 11.61 30.53
C GLU A 54 -21.40 11.13 29.31
N ASP A 55 -21.80 10.02 28.72
CA ASP A 55 -21.26 9.54 27.47
C ASP A 55 -21.66 10.46 26.31
N VAL A 56 -20.68 10.96 25.61
CA VAL A 56 -20.83 11.85 24.47
C VAL A 56 -20.17 11.23 23.23
N GLY A 57 -20.80 11.44 22.08
CA GLY A 57 -20.25 10.96 20.82
C GLY A 57 -18.93 11.63 20.46
N TYR A 58 -18.01 10.85 19.87
CA TYR A 58 -16.83 11.38 19.18
C TYR A 58 -16.59 10.62 17.87
N GLN A 59 -15.76 11.17 17.00
CA GLN A 59 -15.49 10.58 15.69
C GLN A 59 -14.00 10.25 15.53
N VAL A 60 -13.74 9.18 14.78
CA VAL A 60 -12.43 8.88 14.23
C VAL A 60 -12.52 9.05 12.71
N VAL A 61 -11.61 9.84 12.14
CA VAL A 61 -11.51 10.06 10.70
C VAL A 61 -10.14 9.61 10.23
N GLU A 62 -10.12 8.71 9.26
CA GLU A 62 -8.92 8.20 8.64
C GLU A 62 -8.67 8.94 7.32
N TYR A 63 -7.43 9.29 7.05
CA TYR A 63 -6.98 9.99 5.86
C TYR A 63 -5.95 9.14 5.14
N LEU A 64 -6.30 8.61 3.97
CA LEU A 64 -5.39 7.81 3.14
C LEU A 64 -4.68 8.70 2.13
N GLU A 65 -3.36 8.54 2.00
CA GLU A 65 -2.57 9.27 1.01
C GLU A 65 -2.89 8.76 -0.41
N GLY A 66 -3.38 9.64 -1.28
CA GLY A 66 -3.60 9.36 -2.69
C GLY A 66 -2.30 9.35 -3.50
N THR A 67 -2.37 8.90 -4.77
CA THR A 67 -1.21 8.85 -5.67
C THR A 67 -0.64 10.22 -6.02
N ASN A 68 -1.41 11.28 -5.82
CA ASN A 68 -1.03 12.68 -5.95
C ASN A 68 -0.38 13.27 -4.68
N GLY A 69 -0.21 12.48 -3.61
CA GLY A 69 0.31 12.92 -2.32
C GLY A 69 -0.71 13.67 -1.44
N VAL A 70 -1.97 13.77 -1.88
CA VAL A 70 -3.04 14.41 -1.11
C VAL A 70 -3.74 13.36 -0.25
N TYR A 71 -4.00 13.70 1.02
CA TYR A 71 -4.72 12.83 1.94
C TYR A 71 -6.23 12.97 1.76
N GLU A 72 -6.91 11.88 1.47
CA GLU A 72 -8.35 11.81 1.28
C GLU A 72 -9.02 11.24 2.52
N ALA A 73 -10.00 11.98 3.06
CA ALA A 73 -10.74 11.56 4.22
C ALA A 73 -11.66 10.39 3.88
N GLN A 74 -11.64 9.36 4.73
CA GLN A 74 -12.61 8.27 4.71
C GLN A 74 -13.86 8.65 5.53
N ASP A 75 -14.92 7.87 5.43
CA ASP A 75 -16.13 8.08 6.19
C ASP A 75 -15.86 8.05 7.71
N PRO A 76 -16.37 9.01 8.48
CA PRO A 76 -16.15 9.06 9.92
C PRO A 76 -16.75 7.85 10.65
N ILE A 77 -15.96 7.26 11.54
CA ILE A 77 -16.40 6.19 12.44
C ILE A 77 -16.82 6.82 13.77
N SER A 78 -18.05 6.55 14.21
CA SER A 78 -18.60 7.11 15.44
C SER A 78 -18.36 6.19 16.64
N TYR A 79 -17.94 6.78 17.73
CA TYR A 79 -17.73 6.16 19.04
C TYR A 79 -18.40 7.01 20.14
N SER A 80 -18.43 6.50 21.36
CA SER A 80 -18.80 7.26 22.55
C SER A 80 -17.74 7.16 23.64
N GLY A 81 -17.63 8.19 24.44
CA GLY A 81 -16.75 8.25 25.59
C GLY A 81 -17.28 9.22 26.63
N LEU A 82 -16.84 9.02 27.86
CA LEU A 82 -17.27 9.87 28.97
C LEU A 82 -16.68 11.28 28.84
N THR A 83 -17.50 12.30 29.02
CA THR A 83 -17.05 13.71 28.97
C THR A 83 -15.81 13.96 29.84
N ASP A 84 -14.88 14.75 29.35
CA ASP A 84 -13.60 15.13 29.98
C ASP A 84 -12.67 13.95 30.30
N THR A 85 -12.93 12.75 29.75
CA THR A 85 -11.99 11.62 29.83
C THR A 85 -11.16 11.49 28.55
N GLU A 86 -10.02 10.85 28.66
CA GLU A 86 -9.16 10.53 27.53
C GLU A 86 -9.63 9.24 26.83
N VAL A 87 -9.63 9.27 25.49
CA VAL A 87 -9.88 8.11 24.64
C VAL A 87 -8.69 7.91 23.70
N THR A 88 -8.32 6.65 23.48
CA THR A 88 -7.20 6.26 22.61
C THR A 88 -7.69 5.18 21.63
N PRO A 89 -8.47 5.56 20.60
CA PRO A 89 -8.96 4.61 19.63
C PRO A 89 -7.80 4.04 18.82
N LYS A 90 -7.82 2.72 18.60
CA LYS A 90 -6.79 2.05 17.80
C LYS A 90 -7.01 2.35 16.32
N PRO A 91 -5.96 2.79 15.55
CA PRO A 91 -6.04 2.95 14.11
C PRO A 91 -6.22 1.59 13.42
N ALA A 92 -6.99 1.55 12.35
CA ALA A 92 -7.14 0.35 11.52
C ALA A 92 -5.85 0.05 10.73
N GLU A 93 -5.73 -1.18 10.22
CA GLU A 93 -4.66 -1.55 9.29
C GLU A 93 -5.21 -1.47 7.87
N HIS A 94 -4.49 -0.77 6.98
CA HIS A 94 -4.80 -0.68 5.56
C HIS A 94 -3.66 -1.28 4.76
N GLU A 95 -4.00 -2.17 3.82
CA GLU A 95 -3.03 -2.77 2.92
C GLU A 95 -2.33 -1.69 2.08
N GLY A 96 -1.02 -1.75 2.01
CA GLY A 96 -0.21 -0.77 1.27
C GLY A 96 0.05 0.55 1.99
N TYR A 97 -0.45 0.73 3.20
CA TYR A 97 -0.27 1.94 4.01
C TYR A 97 0.46 1.67 5.31
N GLU A 98 1.18 2.68 5.80
CA GLU A 98 1.76 2.64 7.13
C GLU A 98 0.68 2.94 8.16
N THR A 99 0.54 2.05 9.16
CA THR A 99 -0.38 2.26 10.27
C THR A 99 0.18 3.34 11.21
N PRO A 100 -0.53 4.46 11.42
CA PRO A 100 -0.08 5.51 12.31
C PRO A 100 -0.07 5.05 13.78
N LYS A 101 0.66 5.77 14.62
CA LYS A 101 0.63 5.54 16.06
C LYS A 101 -0.72 5.97 16.64
N GLU A 102 -1.14 5.28 17.69
CA GLU A 102 -2.32 5.65 18.49
C GLU A 102 -2.22 7.09 18.98
N LYS A 103 -3.36 7.77 19.00
CA LYS A 103 -3.52 9.14 19.49
C LYS A 103 -4.53 9.16 20.61
N THR A 104 -4.20 9.94 21.64
CA THR A 104 -5.09 10.21 22.76
C THR A 104 -5.71 11.58 22.60
N GLU A 105 -7.03 11.66 22.76
CA GLU A 105 -7.80 12.90 22.73
C GLU A 105 -8.78 12.94 23.90
N THR A 106 -9.07 14.15 24.41
CA THR A 106 -10.06 14.33 25.45
C THR A 106 -11.46 14.49 24.85
N VAL A 107 -12.43 13.73 25.35
CA VAL A 107 -13.84 13.80 24.92
C VAL A 107 -14.44 15.11 25.37
N ARG A 108 -14.82 15.96 24.43
CA ARG A 108 -15.46 17.25 24.69
C ARG A 108 -16.95 17.08 24.93
N ALA A 109 -17.46 17.82 25.91
CA ALA A 109 -18.86 17.82 26.30
C ALA A 109 -19.85 18.12 25.16
N ASP A 110 -19.43 18.87 24.15
CA ASP A 110 -20.24 19.29 23.01
C ASP A 110 -20.28 18.26 21.84
N GLY A 111 -19.60 17.12 21.98
CA GLY A 111 -19.55 16.08 20.94
C GLY A 111 -18.69 16.43 19.73
N THR A 112 -17.86 17.45 19.80
CA THR A 112 -17.03 17.89 18.67
C THR A 112 -15.65 17.22 18.59
N THR A 113 -15.36 16.24 19.43
CA THR A 113 -14.07 15.54 19.43
C THR A 113 -13.92 14.71 18.19
N VAL A 114 -12.79 14.91 17.48
CA VAL A 114 -12.41 14.14 16.28
C VAL A 114 -10.96 13.70 16.38
N VAL A 115 -10.73 12.39 16.42
CA VAL A 115 -9.42 11.78 16.32
C VAL A 115 -9.09 11.58 14.83
N LYS A 116 -7.93 12.07 14.39
CA LYS A 116 -7.52 12.00 12.98
C LYS A 116 -6.27 11.16 12.81
N TYR A 117 -6.34 10.14 11.95
CA TYR A 117 -5.23 9.29 11.55
C TYR A 117 -4.88 9.52 10.10
N TYR A 118 -3.57 9.65 9.81
CA TYR A 118 -3.03 9.84 8.47
C TYR A 118 -2.19 8.63 8.10
N TYR A 119 -2.51 8.01 6.98
CA TYR A 119 -1.92 6.79 6.47
C TYR A 119 -1.09 7.08 5.23
N PRO A 120 0.24 7.26 5.35
CA PRO A 120 1.09 7.38 4.18
C PRO A 120 1.20 6.05 3.45
N ARG A 121 1.36 6.11 2.13
CA ARG A 121 1.61 4.93 1.30
C ARG A 121 2.99 4.36 1.59
N LYS A 122 3.09 3.04 1.73
CA LYS A 122 4.35 2.32 1.81
C LYS A 122 5.10 2.33 0.49
N GLU A 123 6.42 2.15 0.57
CA GLU A 123 7.29 1.86 -0.57
C GLU A 123 7.57 0.37 -0.62
N TYR A 124 7.62 -0.19 -1.84
CA TYR A 124 7.92 -1.58 -2.12
C TYR A 124 8.99 -1.69 -3.20
N HIS A 125 9.89 -2.64 -3.02
CA HIS A 125 10.98 -2.89 -3.95
C HIS A 125 10.51 -3.77 -5.11
N LEU A 126 10.64 -3.27 -6.36
CA LEU A 126 10.31 -4.02 -7.56
C LEU A 126 11.58 -4.29 -8.39
N THR A 127 11.79 -5.56 -8.74
CA THR A 127 12.92 -6.00 -9.54
C THR A 127 12.44 -6.63 -10.84
N PHE A 128 13.04 -6.25 -11.97
CA PHE A 128 12.79 -6.81 -13.28
C PHE A 128 14.05 -7.54 -13.76
N LEU A 129 13.94 -8.84 -14.07
CA LEU A 129 15.04 -9.68 -14.50
C LEU A 129 14.87 -10.09 -15.97
N MET A 130 15.97 -10.17 -16.72
CA MET A 130 15.97 -10.65 -18.10
C MET A 130 15.58 -12.14 -18.20
N GLU A 131 15.97 -12.95 -17.21
CA GLU A 131 15.64 -14.35 -17.04
C GLU A 131 15.83 -14.75 -15.57
N GLU A 132 15.42 -15.95 -15.18
CA GLU A 132 15.61 -16.46 -13.82
C GLU A 132 17.12 -16.49 -13.48
N ASN A 133 17.53 -15.83 -12.39
CA ASN A 133 18.92 -15.60 -11.98
C ASN A 133 19.77 -14.84 -13.01
N GLY A 134 19.13 -14.13 -13.93
CA GLY A 134 19.77 -13.38 -14.99
C GLY A 134 20.07 -11.92 -14.65
N GLU A 135 20.39 -11.15 -15.71
CA GLU A 135 20.69 -9.72 -15.60
C GLU A 135 19.48 -8.93 -15.10
N THR A 136 19.72 -8.01 -14.17
CA THR A 136 18.71 -7.05 -13.69
C THR A 136 18.49 -5.97 -14.75
N VAL A 137 17.25 -5.85 -15.23
CA VAL A 137 16.81 -4.83 -16.18
C VAL A 137 16.51 -3.52 -15.47
N ALA A 138 15.79 -3.61 -14.35
CA ALA A 138 15.46 -2.49 -13.48
C ALA A 138 15.24 -2.99 -12.05
N SER A 139 15.60 -2.17 -11.06
CA SER A 139 15.39 -2.47 -9.63
C SER A 139 15.30 -1.15 -8.90
N ASP A 140 14.13 -0.86 -8.29
CA ASP A 140 13.88 0.42 -7.63
C ASP A 140 12.74 0.30 -6.63
N ASP A 141 12.59 1.33 -5.78
CA ASP A 141 11.52 1.45 -4.80
C ASP A 141 10.38 2.30 -5.36
N TYR A 142 9.16 1.78 -5.22
CA TYR A 142 7.95 2.40 -5.74
C TYR A 142 6.90 2.52 -4.65
N ARG A 143 6.19 3.65 -4.62
CA ARG A 143 5.09 3.84 -3.69
C ARG A 143 3.86 3.03 -4.09
N TYR A 144 3.22 2.37 -3.13
CA TYR A 144 1.99 1.60 -3.32
C TYR A 144 0.95 2.33 -4.17
N GLY A 145 0.32 1.62 -5.12
CA GLY A 145 -0.74 2.17 -5.97
C GLY A 145 -0.29 3.16 -7.05
N THR A 146 1.01 3.50 -7.16
CA THR A 146 1.51 4.34 -8.27
C THR A 146 1.39 3.56 -9.58
N PHE A 147 1.02 4.24 -10.67
CA PHE A 147 0.97 3.62 -12.01
C PHE A 147 2.34 3.03 -12.36
N LEU A 148 2.34 1.76 -12.78
CA LEU A 148 3.53 0.98 -13.06
C LEU A 148 3.64 0.71 -14.56
N THR A 149 4.79 1.05 -15.13
CA THR A 149 5.14 0.72 -16.51
C THR A 149 6.32 -0.25 -16.50
N ALA A 150 6.11 -1.45 -17.02
CA ALA A 150 7.18 -2.42 -17.16
C ALA A 150 8.24 -1.93 -18.14
N PRO A 151 9.55 -2.19 -17.90
CA PRO A 151 10.61 -1.84 -18.82
C PRO A 151 10.50 -2.64 -20.13
N ALA A 152 10.88 -2.00 -21.24
CA ALA A 152 11.01 -2.69 -22.52
C ALA A 152 12.28 -3.55 -22.53
N VAL A 153 12.17 -4.79 -23.01
CA VAL A 153 13.30 -5.73 -23.09
C VAL A 153 13.44 -6.30 -24.48
N TYR A 154 14.67 -6.66 -24.84
CA TYR A 154 14.99 -7.28 -26.10
C TYR A 154 16.07 -8.35 -25.93
N ARG A 155 15.86 -9.53 -26.53
CA ARG A 155 16.84 -10.63 -26.59
C ARG A 155 17.00 -11.11 -28.03
N PRO A 156 18.20 -11.02 -28.61
CA PRO A 156 18.43 -11.46 -30.00
C PRO A 156 18.00 -12.92 -30.19
N GLY A 157 17.22 -13.17 -31.25
CA GLY A 157 16.75 -14.52 -31.58
C GLY A 157 15.60 -15.04 -30.72
N TYR A 158 15.01 -14.20 -29.86
CA TYR A 158 13.88 -14.58 -29.04
C TYR A 158 12.75 -13.56 -29.15
N GLU A 159 11.51 -14.03 -29.02
CA GLU A 159 10.32 -13.23 -28.95
C GLU A 159 9.88 -13.08 -27.47
N PHE A 160 9.70 -11.83 -27.03
CA PHE A 160 9.21 -11.55 -25.67
C PHE A 160 7.76 -11.99 -25.51
N GLN A 161 7.47 -12.83 -24.49
CA GLN A 161 6.15 -13.38 -24.23
C GLN A 161 5.43 -12.69 -23.07
N GLY A 162 6.11 -11.79 -22.35
CA GLY A 162 5.58 -11.10 -21.19
C GLY A 162 6.44 -11.31 -19.94
N TRP A 163 5.99 -10.70 -18.87
CA TRP A 163 6.60 -10.81 -17.53
C TRP A 163 5.92 -11.90 -16.71
N SER A 164 6.66 -12.58 -15.87
CA SER A 164 6.16 -13.58 -14.91
C SER A 164 6.65 -13.22 -13.49
N PRO A 165 5.73 -13.00 -12.51
CA PRO A 165 4.28 -12.88 -12.71
C PRO A 165 3.91 -11.71 -13.63
N GLU A 166 2.64 -11.64 -14.05
CA GLU A 166 2.13 -10.53 -14.86
C GLU A 166 2.27 -9.21 -14.07
N VAL A 167 2.75 -8.15 -14.75
CA VAL A 167 2.93 -6.84 -14.13
C VAL A 167 1.58 -6.13 -14.04
N PRO A 168 1.13 -5.76 -12.85
CA PRO A 168 -0.14 -5.05 -12.68
C PRO A 168 -0.03 -3.59 -13.17
N GLU A 169 -1.16 -2.94 -13.39
CA GLU A 169 -1.22 -1.52 -13.79
C GLU A 169 -0.69 -0.56 -12.71
N SER A 170 -0.69 -1.00 -11.45
CA SER A 170 -0.20 -0.21 -10.33
C SER A 170 0.65 -1.04 -9.36
N VAL A 171 1.52 -0.37 -8.65
CA VAL A 171 2.42 -0.98 -7.66
C VAL A 171 1.63 -1.73 -6.59
N PRO A 172 1.83 -3.07 -6.45
CA PRO A 172 1.13 -3.90 -5.48
C PRO A 172 1.64 -3.69 -4.05
N ALA A 173 0.93 -4.24 -3.08
CA ALA A 173 1.40 -4.31 -1.71
C ALA A 173 2.38 -5.49 -1.54
N GLY A 174 3.67 -5.18 -1.47
CA GLY A 174 4.75 -6.14 -1.28
C GLY A 174 5.87 -5.99 -2.30
N ASP A 175 7.06 -6.42 -1.92
CA ASP A 175 8.21 -6.50 -2.82
C ASP A 175 7.96 -7.58 -3.89
N MET A 176 8.28 -7.28 -5.14
CA MET A 176 8.01 -8.16 -6.27
C MET A 176 9.21 -8.29 -7.19
N THR A 177 9.38 -9.50 -7.72
CA THR A 177 10.35 -9.77 -8.80
C THR A 177 9.59 -10.27 -10.02
N TYR A 178 9.79 -9.60 -11.14
CA TYR A 178 9.22 -9.93 -12.44
C TYR A 178 10.32 -10.46 -13.35
N THR A 179 10.11 -11.64 -13.93
CA THR A 179 11.08 -12.25 -14.84
C THR A 179 10.52 -12.25 -16.27
N ALA A 180 11.31 -11.80 -17.23
CA ALA A 180 10.94 -11.84 -18.64
C ALA A 180 10.85 -13.28 -19.13
N THR A 181 9.80 -13.59 -19.88
CA THR A 181 9.59 -14.90 -20.52
C THR A 181 9.81 -14.78 -22.01
N TRP A 182 10.45 -15.80 -22.58
CA TRP A 182 10.94 -15.77 -23.94
C TRP A 182 10.55 -17.02 -24.71
N LYS A 183 10.21 -16.85 -25.98
CA LYS A 183 10.05 -17.93 -26.95
C LYS A 183 11.17 -17.82 -27.99
N ALA A 184 11.85 -18.92 -28.27
CA ALA A 184 12.86 -18.97 -29.34
C ALA A 184 12.20 -18.62 -30.67
N SER A 185 12.87 -17.75 -31.46
CA SER A 185 12.38 -17.36 -32.78
C SER A 185 12.71 -18.46 -33.80
N ASP A 186 11.71 -18.76 -34.64
CA ASP A 186 11.83 -19.67 -35.76
C ASP A 186 12.32 -18.92 -37.02
N GLY A 187 12.82 -19.66 -38.01
CA GLY A 187 13.15 -19.11 -39.29
C GLY A 187 14.39 -18.19 -39.31
N ILE A 188 15.21 -18.25 -38.26
CA ILE A 188 16.47 -17.47 -38.20
C ILE A 188 17.43 -17.96 -39.29
N PRO A 189 17.86 -17.06 -40.20
CA PRO A 189 18.76 -17.45 -41.26
C PRO A 189 20.18 -17.71 -40.73
N TYR A 190 20.77 -18.81 -41.16
CA TYR A 190 22.18 -19.11 -40.95
C TYR A 190 22.81 -19.60 -42.23
N ALA A 191 24.15 -19.53 -42.34
CA ALA A 191 24.87 -19.96 -43.52
C ALA A 191 25.89 -21.05 -43.14
N VAL A 192 25.87 -22.15 -43.91
CA VAL A 192 26.91 -23.16 -43.86
C VAL A 192 27.88 -22.88 -44.99
N ARG A 193 29.15 -22.70 -44.67
CA ARG A 193 30.22 -22.47 -45.62
C ARG A 193 31.08 -23.72 -45.76
N TYR A 194 31.22 -24.23 -46.98
CA TYR A 194 32.02 -25.40 -47.31
C TYR A 194 33.35 -24.97 -47.89
N TYR A 195 34.43 -25.39 -47.27
CA TYR A 195 35.79 -25.12 -47.73
C TYR A 195 36.43 -26.39 -48.20
N VAL A 196 37.11 -26.32 -49.31
CA VAL A 196 37.87 -27.42 -49.94
C VAL A 196 39.36 -27.18 -49.73
N GLU A 197 40.12 -28.23 -49.36
CA GLU A 197 41.56 -28.18 -49.22
C GLU A 197 42.22 -28.06 -50.63
N GLU A 198 43.22 -27.19 -50.73
CA GLU A 198 44.10 -27.09 -51.92
C GLU A 198 45.40 -27.78 -51.62
N PRO A 199 45.57 -29.01 -52.14
CA PRO A 199 46.74 -29.86 -51.80
C PRO A 199 48.10 -29.29 -52.23
N GLU A 200 48.14 -28.46 -53.27
CA GLU A 200 49.39 -27.92 -53.81
C GLU A 200 49.87 -26.64 -53.12
N GLU A 201 48.93 -25.86 -52.56
CA GLU A 201 49.26 -24.57 -51.92
C GLU A 201 49.11 -24.61 -50.39
N GLY A 202 48.55 -25.68 -49.85
CA GLY A 202 48.39 -25.85 -48.37
C GLY A 202 47.40 -24.88 -47.74
N GLY A 203 46.19 -24.75 -48.27
CA GLY A 203 45.12 -23.87 -47.78
C GLY A 203 43.74 -24.44 -48.02
N TYR A 204 42.73 -23.61 -47.72
CA TYR A 204 41.29 -23.93 -47.93
C TYR A 204 40.63 -22.84 -48.78
N THR A 205 40.00 -23.25 -49.90
CA THR A 205 39.21 -22.34 -50.72
C THR A 205 37.73 -22.54 -50.47
N LEU A 206 36.94 -21.43 -50.34
CA LEU A 206 35.50 -21.47 -50.21
C LEU A 206 34.87 -22.06 -51.48
N SER A 207 34.21 -23.20 -51.34
CA SER A 207 33.56 -23.90 -52.45
C SER A 207 32.08 -23.53 -52.58
N GLU A 208 31.37 -23.51 -51.49
CA GLU A 208 29.91 -23.29 -51.49
C GLU A 208 29.44 -22.57 -50.23
N ILE A 209 28.36 -21.80 -50.36
CA ILE A 209 27.60 -21.23 -49.22
C ILE A 209 26.16 -21.67 -49.38
N LYS A 210 25.62 -22.39 -48.38
CA LYS A 210 24.19 -22.72 -48.30
C LYS A 210 23.54 -21.90 -47.20
N THR A 211 22.52 -21.13 -47.55
CA THR A 211 21.71 -20.40 -46.60
C THR A 211 20.54 -21.28 -46.20
N MET A 212 20.30 -21.38 -44.93
CA MET A 212 19.26 -22.18 -44.30
C MET A 212 18.55 -21.38 -43.21
N THR A 213 17.46 -21.90 -42.66
CA THR A 213 16.77 -21.32 -41.52
C THR A 213 16.63 -22.38 -40.42
N GLY A 214 16.64 -21.92 -39.17
CA GLY A 214 16.45 -22.78 -37.98
C GLY A 214 15.84 -22.00 -36.83
N THR A 215 15.60 -22.69 -35.73
CA THR A 215 15.10 -22.10 -34.48
C THR A 215 16.30 -21.74 -33.60
N THR A 216 16.21 -20.60 -32.92
CA THR A 216 17.27 -20.16 -31.98
C THR A 216 17.50 -21.21 -30.89
N GLY A 217 18.77 -21.57 -30.65
CA GLY A 217 19.18 -22.56 -29.64
C GLY A 217 19.05 -24.02 -30.08
N GLU A 218 18.52 -24.31 -31.28
CA GLU A 218 18.51 -25.67 -31.83
C GLU A 218 19.89 -26.07 -32.36
N THR A 219 20.20 -27.35 -32.20
CA THR A 219 21.36 -27.95 -32.86
C THR A 219 21.07 -28.13 -34.33
N VAL A 220 21.85 -27.48 -35.21
CA VAL A 220 21.73 -27.64 -36.64
C VAL A 220 22.78 -28.61 -37.18
N THR A 221 22.38 -29.48 -38.10
CA THR A 221 23.29 -30.38 -38.79
C THR A 221 23.54 -29.81 -40.17
N ALA A 222 24.83 -29.66 -40.56
CA ALA A 222 25.18 -29.27 -41.90
C ALA A 222 24.67 -30.34 -42.89
N PRO A 223 23.92 -29.93 -43.91
CA PRO A 223 23.48 -30.90 -44.93
C PRO A 223 24.69 -31.52 -45.62
N GLU A 224 24.61 -32.82 -45.94
CA GLU A 224 25.62 -33.48 -46.73
C GLU A 224 25.60 -32.91 -48.16
N GLY A 225 26.77 -32.54 -48.65
CA GLY A 225 26.95 -32.20 -50.05
C GLY A 225 27.17 -33.46 -50.88
N ASP A 226 26.69 -33.44 -52.11
CA ASP A 226 27.03 -34.51 -53.08
C ASP A 226 28.44 -34.22 -53.68
N TYR A 227 29.45 -34.74 -53.00
CA TYR A 227 30.86 -34.50 -53.34
C TYR A 227 31.53 -35.80 -53.68
N SER A 228 30.89 -36.64 -54.45
CA SER A 228 31.34 -37.98 -54.81
C SER A 228 32.69 -38.05 -55.55
N SER A 229 33.34 -36.94 -55.91
CA SER A 229 34.58 -36.86 -56.64
C SER A 229 35.72 -36.08 -55.99
N VAL A 230 35.54 -35.56 -54.73
CA VAL A 230 36.54 -34.70 -54.08
C VAL A 230 36.72 -35.09 -52.62
N ILE A 231 37.94 -35.14 -52.10
CA ILE A 231 38.23 -35.39 -50.68
C ILE A 231 38.06 -34.06 -49.92
N TYR A 232 37.07 -34.01 -49.09
CA TYR A 232 36.79 -32.81 -48.30
C TYR A 232 37.10 -32.99 -46.80
N HIS A 233 37.80 -32.01 -46.22
CA HIS A 233 37.89 -31.90 -44.78
C HIS A 233 36.77 -30.96 -44.27
N ARG A 234 35.88 -31.48 -43.47
CA ARG A 234 34.79 -30.72 -42.85
C ARG A 234 35.35 -29.96 -41.64
N LYS A 235 35.48 -28.63 -41.73
CA LYS A 235 35.72 -27.76 -40.59
C LYS A 235 34.42 -27.03 -40.28
N GLY A 236 33.59 -27.61 -39.39
CA GLY A 236 32.40 -26.95 -38.89
C GLY A 236 32.76 -26.12 -37.66
N GLU A 237 32.82 -24.81 -37.76
CA GLU A 237 32.68 -23.90 -36.63
C GLU A 237 31.27 -23.36 -36.71
N LEU A 238 30.44 -23.78 -35.75
CA LEU A 238 29.16 -23.13 -35.46
C LEU A 238 29.51 -21.82 -34.78
N ALA A 239 29.22 -20.69 -35.42
CA ALA A 239 29.22 -19.40 -34.74
C ALA A 239 28.02 -19.37 -33.74
N SER A 240 28.35 -19.27 -32.48
CA SER A 240 27.41 -19.04 -31.36
C SER A 240 26.83 -17.64 -31.42
#